data_07e9648b8a33d5e37d637da9d418a231
#
_entry.id   07e9648b8a33d5e37d637da9d418a231
#
_cell.length_a   1.000
_cell.length_b   1.000
_cell.length_c   1.000
_cell.angle_alpha   90.00
_cell.angle_beta   90.00
_cell.angle_gamma   90.00
#
_symmetry.space_group_name_H-M   'P 1'
#
loop_
_entity.id
_entity.type
_entity.pdbx_description
1 polymer ?
#
loop_
_entity_poly.entity_id
_entity_poly.type
_entity_poly.pdbx_seq_one_letter_code
_entity_poly.pdbx_strand_id
1 'polypeptide(L)'
;FWLLRRVDPGFNPNRVLTLNLSLPASQYREWRQITGFYNRLLDRIRELPGVQSAAIAYDHPLQSSWIDSFSIEGRPAPEPDEVPSADFHPVSPEYFSTVGVELTRGRAFTNHDDPGHPGAVIISEALARRYFADDDPLGRRLRILTPSRFWNNAMPVTFEVVGIVRDVKSAGLNKEAAPAFYIPAQQMPSQDMNVLVRTTGDPAGLIGAVRSAVWQIDSNQPIAGIATMDRIVSDSIAQPRLAMVLMVLFGLVAVTLATVGIYGLLSYTVRQRTHEIGVRMALGSRPHDVVRLVVADGLGLTLAGIAVGIAASLGLTRFLSSLLFGVAATDPPIFIGVVMMLLLISALASYLPARRAAHVDPMVALRD
;
A
#
# COMPACT_ATOMS: atom_id res chain seq x y z
N PHE A 1 0.60 11.33 1.13
CA PHE A 1 1.40 10.84 2.27
C PHE A 1 0.69 11.04 3.62
N TRP A 2 0.17 12.25 3.89
CA TRP A 2 -0.54 12.56 5.14
C TRP A 2 -1.82 11.70 5.30
N LEU A 3 -2.50 11.40 4.22
CA LEU A 3 -3.65 10.50 4.19
C LEU A 3 -3.29 9.04 4.49
N LEU A 4 -2.15 8.54 4.02
CA LEU A 4 -1.69 7.16 4.28
C LEU A 4 -1.40 6.89 5.77
N ARG A 5 -0.95 7.89 6.52
CA ARG A 5 -0.76 7.78 7.98
C ARG A 5 -2.07 7.71 8.78
N ARG A 6 -3.19 8.11 8.19
CA ARG A 6 -4.53 8.08 8.78
C ARG A 6 -5.38 6.90 8.31
N VAL A 7 -4.86 6.13 7.35
CA VAL A 7 -5.56 4.92 6.90
C VAL A 7 -5.54 3.92 8.03
N ASP A 8 -6.74 3.49 8.43
CA ASP A 8 -6.90 2.38 9.35
C ASP A 8 -6.44 1.08 8.67
N PRO A 9 -5.38 0.43 9.17
CA PRO A 9 -4.89 -0.81 8.58
C PRO A 9 -5.80 -2.02 8.87
N GLY A 10 -6.83 -1.85 9.72
CA GLY A 10 -7.72 -2.90 10.19
C GLY A 10 -7.18 -3.70 11.37
N PHE A 11 -6.02 -3.33 11.91
CA PHE A 11 -5.39 -3.93 13.08
C PHE A 11 -4.65 -2.87 13.90
N ASN A 12 -4.27 -3.21 15.14
CA ASN A 12 -3.50 -2.32 16.00
C ASN A 12 -2.01 -2.70 16.02
N PRO A 13 -1.13 -1.94 15.36
CA PRO A 13 0.31 -2.24 15.31
C PRO A 13 1.04 -1.95 16.61
N ASN A 14 0.48 -1.11 17.48
CA ASN A 14 1.17 -0.62 18.67
C ASN A 14 1.54 -1.75 19.62
N ARG A 15 2.77 -1.73 20.11
CA ARG A 15 3.26 -2.66 21.13
C ARG A 15 3.18 -4.15 20.73
N VAL A 16 3.30 -4.46 19.46
CA VAL A 16 3.38 -5.84 18.98
C VAL A 16 4.79 -6.11 18.47
N LEU A 17 5.43 -7.14 19.06
CA LEU A 17 6.66 -7.72 18.56
C LEU A 17 6.30 -8.88 17.62
N THR A 18 7.01 -9.01 16.51
CA THR A 18 6.91 -10.17 15.63
C THR A 18 8.28 -10.77 15.38
N LEU A 19 8.32 -12.07 15.20
CA LEU A 19 9.50 -12.83 14.78
C LEU A 19 9.06 -14.04 13.96
N ASN A 20 9.87 -14.42 12.99
CA ASN A 20 9.61 -15.57 12.15
C ASN A 20 10.42 -16.77 12.64
N LEU A 21 9.76 -17.93 12.69
CA LEU A 21 10.35 -19.23 12.98
C LEU A 21 10.07 -20.18 11.83
N SER A 22 11.13 -20.84 11.35
CA SER A 22 11.05 -21.90 10.34
C SER A 22 11.58 -23.19 10.98
N LEU A 23 10.68 -24.12 11.30
CA LEU A 23 11.03 -25.38 11.95
C LEU A 23 11.67 -26.33 10.95
N PRO A 24 12.85 -26.91 11.24
CA PRO A 24 13.53 -27.82 10.33
C PRO A 24 12.68 -29.05 10.01
N ALA A 25 12.40 -29.30 8.73
CA ALA A 25 11.64 -30.46 8.27
C ALA A 25 12.29 -31.81 8.62
N SER A 26 13.60 -31.83 8.89
CA SER A 26 14.31 -33.00 9.35
C SER A 26 13.92 -33.44 10.76
N GLN A 27 13.52 -32.49 11.61
CA GLN A 27 13.21 -32.71 13.03
C GLN A 27 11.69 -32.66 13.29
N TYR A 28 10.97 -31.77 12.60
CA TYR A 28 9.53 -31.54 12.75
C TYR A 28 8.78 -32.08 11.53
N ARG A 29 8.66 -33.42 11.43
CA ARG A 29 8.03 -34.09 10.27
C ARG A 29 6.54 -34.28 10.42
N GLU A 30 6.07 -34.42 11.64
CA GLU A 30 4.66 -34.68 11.93
C GLU A 30 3.97 -33.42 12.42
N TRP A 31 2.71 -33.23 12.02
CA TRP A 31 1.89 -32.10 12.43
C TRP A 31 1.82 -31.95 13.96
N ARG A 32 1.78 -33.08 14.71
CA ARG A 32 1.79 -33.07 16.18
C ARG A 32 3.06 -32.49 16.78
N GLN A 33 4.18 -32.67 16.15
CA GLN A 33 5.46 -32.14 16.61
C GLN A 33 5.47 -30.60 16.39
N ILE A 34 4.93 -30.14 15.25
CA ILE A 34 4.83 -28.73 14.91
C ILE A 34 3.88 -28.01 15.88
N THR A 35 2.66 -28.51 16.03
CA THR A 35 1.67 -27.93 16.95
C THR A 35 2.16 -27.99 18.40
N GLY A 36 2.77 -29.10 18.82
CA GLY A 36 3.37 -29.24 20.14
C GLY A 36 4.50 -28.26 20.43
N PHE A 37 5.33 -27.93 19.43
CA PHE A 37 6.36 -26.89 19.57
C PHE A 37 5.71 -25.52 19.80
N TYR A 38 4.82 -25.11 18.91
CA TYR A 38 4.20 -23.77 18.99
C TYR A 38 3.33 -23.59 20.22
N ASN A 39 2.59 -24.61 20.66
CA ASN A 39 1.81 -24.52 21.90
C ASN A 39 2.71 -24.31 23.12
N ARG A 40 3.77 -25.10 23.28
CA ARG A 40 4.75 -24.90 24.37
C ARG A 40 5.41 -23.53 24.31
N LEU A 41 5.70 -23.04 23.10
CA LEU A 41 6.29 -21.72 22.92
C LEU A 41 5.33 -20.60 23.35
N LEU A 42 4.08 -20.66 22.90
CA LEU A 42 3.07 -19.67 23.27
C LEU A 42 2.83 -19.66 24.79
N ASP A 43 2.76 -20.83 25.42
CA ASP A 43 2.59 -20.93 26.87
C ASP A 43 3.74 -20.23 27.62
N ARG A 44 5.00 -20.52 27.23
CA ARG A 44 6.17 -19.87 27.83
C ARG A 44 6.23 -18.37 27.60
N ILE A 45 5.86 -17.91 26.38
CA ILE A 45 5.85 -16.47 26.08
C ILE A 45 4.80 -15.76 26.91
N ARG A 46 3.62 -16.35 27.12
CA ARG A 46 2.54 -15.78 27.95
C ARG A 46 2.92 -15.61 29.42
N GLU A 47 3.84 -16.46 29.92
CA GLU A 47 4.36 -16.36 31.28
C GLU A 47 5.40 -15.25 31.47
N LEU A 48 5.92 -14.65 30.40
CA LEU A 48 6.93 -13.60 30.48
C LEU A 48 6.33 -12.29 31.04
N PRO A 49 6.98 -11.63 31.99
CA PRO A 49 6.54 -10.35 32.53
C PRO A 49 6.46 -9.30 31.40
N GLY A 50 5.33 -8.59 31.33
CA GLY A 50 5.11 -7.56 30.32
C GLY A 50 4.47 -8.08 29.03
N VAL A 51 4.20 -9.37 28.88
CA VAL A 51 3.39 -9.93 27.80
C VAL A 51 1.91 -9.81 28.16
N GLN A 52 1.13 -9.27 27.25
CA GLN A 52 -0.33 -9.18 27.34
C GLN A 52 -1.02 -10.36 26.68
N SER A 53 -0.57 -10.70 25.46
CA SER A 53 -1.01 -11.86 24.69
C SER A 53 0.06 -12.30 23.69
N ALA A 54 -0.02 -13.57 23.26
CA ALA A 54 0.87 -14.14 22.26
C ALA A 54 0.08 -15.04 21.31
N ALA A 55 0.42 -14.98 20.03
CA ALA A 55 -0.21 -15.75 18.97
C ALA A 55 0.78 -16.18 17.91
N ILE A 56 0.40 -17.16 17.10
CA ILE A 56 1.10 -17.50 15.85
C ILE A 56 0.20 -17.26 14.65
N ALA A 57 0.83 -16.91 13.54
CA ALA A 57 0.19 -16.79 12.24
C ALA A 57 1.17 -17.16 11.13
N TYR A 58 0.69 -17.70 10.03
CA TYR A 58 1.53 -17.94 8.86
C TYR A 58 2.10 -16.63 8.33
N ASP A 59 1.25 -15.65 8.13
CA ASP A 59 1.61 -14.28 7.78
C ASP A 59 1.29 -13.31 8.93
N HIS A 60 2.12 -12.30 9.13
CA HIS A 60 1.74 -11.14 9.96
C HIS A 60 0.87 -10.16 9.14
N PRO A 61 0.10 -9.25 9.77
CA PRO A 61 -0.58 -8.18 9.07
C PRO A 61 0.37 -7.41 8.14
N LEU A 62 -0.12 -6.93 6.98
CA LEU A 62 0.66 -6.34 5.88
C LEU A 62 1.52 -7.34 5.08
N GLN A 63 1.36 -8.62 5.30
CA GLN A 63 1.93 -9.68 4.49
C GLN A 63 0.83 -10.58 3.96
N SER A 64 0.88 -10.90 2.68
CA SER A 64 0.05 -11.91 2.04
C SER A 64 0.95 -12.72 1.12
N SER A 65 1.36 -13.88 1.60
CA SER A 65 2.27 -14.78 0.87
C SER A 65 1.56 -16.02 0.33
N TRP A 66 0.34 -16.27 0.78
CA TRP A 66 -0.44 -17.42 0.37
C TRP A 66 -1.86 -17.02 -0.04
N ILE A 67 -2.20 -17.30 -1.30
CA ILE A 67 -3.56 -17.17 -1.84
C ILE A 67 -4.04 -18.58 -2.15
N ASP A 68 -5.24 -18.91 -1.72
CA ASP A 68 -5.84 -20.20 -2.00
C ASP A 68 -7.20 -20.06 -2.68
N SER A 69 -7.54 -21.05 -3.48
CA SER A 69 -8.82 -21.15 -4.17
C SER A 69 -9.81 -21.96 -3.35
N PHE A 70 -11.08 -21.58 -3.41
CA PHE A 70 -12.12 -22.26 -2.67
C PHE A 70 -13.43 -22.35 -3.46
N SER A 71 -14.32 -23.25 -3.03
CA SER A 71 -15.70 -23.31 -3.48
C SER A 71 -16.65 -23.23 -2.27
N ILE A 72 -17.87 -22.76 -2.52
CA ILE A 72 -18.91 -22.68 -1.49
C ILE A 72 -19.82 -23.89 -1.67
N GLU A 73 -19.98 -24.69 -0.62
CA GLU A 73 -20.83 -25.88 -0.65
C GLU A 73 -22.28 -25.49 -0.96
N GLY A 74 -22.89 -26.24 -1.86
CA GLY A 74 -24.27 -25.97 -2.31
C GLY A 74 -24.40 -24.99 -3.46
N ARG A 75 -23.29 -24.42 -3.96
CA ARG A 75 -23.27 -23.62 -5.19
C ARG A 75 -22.72 -24.44 -6.37
N PRO A 76 -23.14 -24.11 -7.62
CA PRO A 76 -22.56 -24.72 -8.82
C PRO A 76 -21.01 -24.61 -8.80
N ALA A 77 -20.33 -25.61 -9.37
CA ALA A 77 -18.89 -25.52 -9.54
C ALA A 77 -18.55 -24.31 -10.41
N PRO A 78 -17.61 -23.43 -9.97
CA PRO A 78 -17.23 -22.26 -10.77
C PRO A 78 -16.54 -22.71 -12.06
N GLU A 79 -16.63 -21.88 -13.11
CA GLU A 79 -15.84 -22.07 -14.31
C GLU A 79 -14.33 -21.90 -13.98
N PRO A 80 -13.42 -22.53 -14.77
CA PRO A 80 -11.97 -22.50 -14.46
C PRO A 80 -11.39 -21.09 -14.28
N ASP A 81 -11.93 -20.12 -15.01
CA ASP A 81 -11.48 -18.71 -14.97
C ASP A 81 -12.18 -17.87 -13.88
N GLU A 82 -13.20 -18.40 -13.22
CA GLU A 82 -14.00 -17.72 -12.19
C GLU A 82 -13.86 -18.35 -10.80
N VAL A 83 -12.85 -19.18 -10.59
CA VAL A 83 -12.65 -19.84 -9.29
C VAL A 83 -12.39 -18.81 -8.21
N PRO A 84 -13.24 -18.75 -7.15
CA PRO A 84 -13.03 -17.86 -6.03
C PRO A 84 -11.67 -18.07 -5.38
N SER A 85 -10.96 -16.98 -5.06
CA SER A 85 -9.69 -17.02 -4.34
C SER A 85 -9.63 -15.94 -3.28
N ALA A 86 -8.87 -16.19 -2.24
CA ALA A 86 -8.69 -15.25 -1.14
C ALA A 86 -7.33 -15.49 -0.44
N ASP A 87 -6.87 -14.49 0.30
CA ASP A 87 -5.71 -14.62 1.16
C ASP A 87 -5.96 -15.68 2.23
N PHE A 88 -5.00 -16.57 2.42
CA PHE A 88 -5.11 -17.72 3.30
C PHE A 88 -4.20 -17.59 4.51
N HIS A 89 -4.78 -17.60 5.72
CA HIS A 89 -4.06 -17.35 6.96
C HIS A 89 -4.33 -18.41 8.02
N PRO A 90 -3.44 -19.40 8.21
CA PRO A 90 -3.42 -20.21 9.41
C PRO A 90 -3.02 -19.38 10.64
N VAL A 91 -3.86 -19.38 11.68
CA VAL A 91 -3.67 -18.54 12.88
C VAL A 91 -4.02 -19.29 14.17
N SER A 92 -3.40 -18.92 15.29
CA SER A 92 -3.83 -19.42 16.62
C SER A 92 -5.11 -18.70 17.09
N PRO A 93 -5.86 -19.27 18.05
CA PRO A 93 -7.10 -18.68 18.55
C PRO A 93 -6.95 -17.23 19.03
N GLU A 94 -5.84 -16.88 19.63
CA GLU A 94 -5.55 -15.57 20.19
C GLU A 94 -5.07 -14.54 19.17
N TYR A 95 -4.96 -14.91 17.90
CA TYR A 95 -4.40 -14.03 16.86
C TYR A 95 -5.17 -12.70 16.77
N PHE A 96 -6.49 -12.75 16.63
CA PHE A 96 -7.30 -11.54 16.45
C PHE A 96 -7.18 -10.57 17.64
N SER A 97 -7.23 -11.08 18.86
CA SER A 97 -7.03 -10.27 20.07
C SER A 97 -5.61 -9.73 20.19
N THR A 98 -4.61 -10.53 19.77
CA THR A 98 -3.20 -10.13 19.80
C THR A 98 -2.89 -9.03 18.80
N VAL A 99 -3.43 -9.08 17.58
CA VAL A 99 -3.23 -8.02 16.59
C VAL A 99 -4.29 -6.91 16.66
N GLY A 100 -5.34 -7.08 17.47
CA GLY A 100 -6.40 -6.09 17.64
C GLY A 100 -7.33 -6.01 16.43
N VAL A 101 -7.62 -7.13 15.77
CA VAL A 101 -8.64 -7.24 14.73
C VAL A 101 -9.98 -7.55 15.38
N GLU A 102 -11.00 -6.78 15.03
CA GLU A 102 -12.34 -6.89 15.59
C GLU A 102 -13.12 -8.04 14.95
N LEU A 103 -13.72 -8.90 15.79
CA LEU A 103 -14.71 -9.87 15.37
C LEU A 103 -16.07 -9.16 15.25
N THR A 104 -16.61 -9.07 14.04
CA THR A 104 -17.87 -8.34 13.79
C THR A 104 -19.10 -9.20 13.94
N ARG A 105 -19.01 -10.51 13.63
CA ARG A 105 -20.12 -11.47 13.75
C ARG A 105 -19.60 -12.88 14.07
N GLY A 106 -20.43 -13.69 14.69
CA GLY A 106 -20.13 -15.08 15.00
C GLY A 106 -19.21 -15.24 16.23
N ARG A 107 -18.30 -16.22 16.21
CA ARG A 107 -17.36 -16.52 17.29
C ARG A 107 -15.91 -16.54 16.82
N ALA A 108 -14.99 -16.25 17.73
CA ALA A 108 -13.56 -16.49 17.56
C ALA A 108 -13.21 -17.98 17.59
N PHE A 109 -12.00 -18.33 17.18
CA PHE A 109 -11.48 -19.68 17.36
C PHE A 109 -11.26 -19.97 18.85
N THR A 110 -11.32 -21.24 19.16
CA THR A 110 -11.07 -21.79 20.49
C THR A 110 -10.09 -22.96 20.38
N ASN A 111 -9.61 -23.44 21.52
CA ASN A 111 -8.77 -24.64 21.57
C ASN A 111 -9.52 -25.95 21.16
N HIS A 112 -10.84 -25.88 21.01
CA HIS A 112 -11.65 -26.99 20.49
C HIS A 112 -11.72 -27.03 18.96
N ASP A 113 -11.24 -26.00 18.28
CA ASP A 113 -11.12 -26.00 16.81
C ASP A 113 -9.80 -26.68 16.40
N ASP A 114 -9.63 -27.94 16.83
CA ASP A 114 -8.48 -28.82 16.61
C ASP A 114 -8.76 -29.85 15.50
N PRO A 115 -7.78 -30.67 15.06
CA PRO A 115 -8.00 -31.66 14.00
C PRO A 115 -9.03 -32.76 14.32
N GLY A 116 -9.43 -32.94 15.58
CA GLY A 116 -10.46 -33.90 16.00
C GLY A 116 -11.89 -33.39 15.81
N HIS A 117 -12.04 -32.11 15.47
CA HIS A 117 -13.33 -31.44 15.32
C HIS A 117 -13.56 -31.00 13.86
N PRO A 118 -14.82 -30.64 13.49
CA PRO A 118 -15.13 -30.11 12.16
C PRO A 118 -14.24 -28.90 11.82
N GLY A 119 -13.88 -28.75 10.54
CA GLY A 119 -13.09 -27.63 10.08
C GLY A 119 -13.81 -26.30 10.33
N ALA A 120 -13.11 -25.34 10.94
CA ALA A 120 -13.63 -24.01 11.24
C ALA A 120 -12.87 -22.94 10.42
N VAL A 121 -13.60 -21.95 9.88
CA VAL A 121 -13.04 -20.83 9.15
C VAL A 121 -13.66 -19.52 9.62
N ILE A 122 -12.84 -18.50 9.79
CA ILE A 122 -13.28 -17.12 9.97
C ILE A 122 -12.94 -16.36 8.68
N ILE A 123 -13.87 -15.55 8.19
CA ILE A 123 -13.72 -14.81 6.94
C ILE A 123 -13.65 -13.30 7.19
N SER A 124 -13.00 -12.55 6.29
CA SER A 124 -13.03 -11.09 6.31
C SER A 124 -14.37 -10.55 5.81
N GLU A 125 -14.72 -9.32 6.19
CA GLU A 125 -15.89 -8.63 5.65
C GLU A 125 -15.80 -8.47 4.12
N ALA A 126 -14.61 -8.27 3.55
CA ALA A 126 -14.39 -8.20 2.10
C ALA A 126 -14.78 -9.50 1.40
N LEU A 127 -14.44 -10.66 1.99
CA LEU A 127 -14.83 -11.95 1.46
C LEU A 127 -16.37 -12.13 1.56
N ALA A 128 -16.93 -11.76 2.72
CA ALA A 128 -18.38 -11.84 2.93
C ALA A 128 -19.14 -10.97 1.92
N ARG A 129 -18.73 -9.71 1.73
CA ARG A 129 -19.34 -8.80 0.74
C ARG A 129 -19.22 -9.31 -0.68
N ARG A 130 -18.07 -9.86 -1.06
CA ARG A 130 -17.80 -10.27 -2.44
C ARG A 130 -18.53 -11.54 -2.83
N TYR A 131 -18.60 -12.52 -1.94
CA TYR A 131 -19.09 -13.85 -2.26
C TYR A 131 -20.41 -14.24 -1.60
N PHE A 132 -20.90 -13.47 -0.63
CA PHE A 132 -22.12 -13.72 0.11
C PHE A 132 -23.06 -12.50 0.17
N ALA A 133 -23.04 -11.64 -0.87
CA ALA A 133 -23.81 -10.39 -0.87
C ALA A 133 -25.30 -10.58 -0.52
N ASP A 134 -25.91 -11.71 -0.95
CA ASP A 134 -27.33 -12.01 -0.79
C ASP A 134 -27.61 -13.11 0.27
N ASP A 135 -26.55 -13.67 0.88
CA ASP A 135 -26.66 -14.81 1.80
C ASP A 135 -25.95 -14.51 3.13
N ASP A 136 -26.45 -15.11 4.22
CA ASP A 136 -25.68 -15.14 5.47
C ASP A 136 -24.53 -16.14 5.37
N PRO A 137 -23.26 -15.70 5.51
CA PRO A 137 -22.12 -16.61 5.42
C PRO A 137 -21.95 -17.52 6.65
N LEU A 138 -22.49 -17.14 7.83
CA LEU A 138 -22.34 -17.95 9.04
C LEU A 138 -23.03 -19.33 8.89
N GLY A 139 -22.30 -20.39 9.27
CA GLY A 139 -22.73 -21.77 9.11
C GLY A 139 -22.59 -22.33 7.69
N ARG A 140 -22.24 -21.50 6.69
CA ARG A 140 -21.92 -22.00 5.34
C ARG A 140 -20.58 -22.69 5.33
N ARG A 141 -20.38 -23.60 4.37
CA ARG A 141 -19.14 -24.37 4.27
C ARG A 141 -18.33 -23.96 3.05
N LEU A 142 -17.06 -23.74 3.28
CA LEU A 142 -16.05 -23.49 2.26
C LEU A 142 -15.21 -24.74 2.06
N ARG A 143 -15.02 -25.15 0.81
CA ARG A 143 -14.13 -26.24 0.44
C ARG A 143 -12.88 -25.65 -0.19
N ILE A 144 -11.71 -25.86 0.40
CA ILE A 144 -10.41 -25.45 -0.13
C ILE A 144 -10.04 -26.38 -1.27
N LEU A 145 -9.60 -25.80 -2.40
CA LEU A 145 -9.38 -26.53 -3.64
C LEU A 145 -7.93 -26.92 -3.86
N THR A 146 -6.96 -26.25 -3.19
CA THR A 146 -5.55 -26.59 -3.35
C THR A 146 -5.29 -27.99 -2.78
N PRO A 147 -4.71 -28.90 -3.60
CA PRO A 147 -4.38 -30.23 -3.14
C PRO A 147 -3.38 -30.16 -1.98
N SER A 148 -3.74 -30.75 -0.87
CA SER A 148 -2.91 -30.82 0.34
C SER A 148 -1.72 -31.76 0.15
N ARG A 149 -0.77 -31.40 -0.73
CA ARG A 149 0.51 -32.14 -0.83
C ARG A 149 1.30 -32.18 0.48
N PHE A 150 0.97 -31.26 1.39
CA PHE A 150 1.63 -31.11 2.69
C PHE A 150 0.87 -31.79 3.84
N TRP A 151 -0.38 -32.24 3.63
CA TRP A 151 -1.22 -32.76 4.72
C TRP A 151 -1.79 -34.12 4.33
N ASN A 152 -1.12 -35.16 4.77
CA ASN A 152 -1.51 -36.57 4.64
C ASN A 152 -3.00 -36.79 5.00
N ASN A 153 -3.96 -36.51 4.13
CA ASN A 153 -5.40 -36.80 4.22
C ASN A 153 -6.08 -36.67 5.61
N ALA A 154 -5.38 -36.18 6.63
CA ALA A 154 -5.84 -36.07 8.01
C ALA A 154 -6.50 -34.73 8.34
N MET A 155 -6.48 -33.76 7.40
CA MET A 155 -6.98 -32.41 7.61
C MET A 155 -8.34 -32.23 6.94
N PRO A 156 -9.25 -31.44 7.54
CA PRO A 156 -10.54 -31.15 6.91
C PRO A 156 -10.30 -30.36 5.60
N VAL A 157 -10.99 -30.79 4.54
CA VAL A 157 -11.00 -30.09 3.25
C VAL A 157 -12.13 -29.08 3.20
N THR A 158 -13.11 -29.25 4.09
CA THR A 158 -14.30 -28.39 4.20
C THR A 158 -14.34 -27.76 5.56
N PHE A 159 -14.58 -26.43 5.58
CA PHE A 159 -14.56 -25.60 6.77
C PHE A 159 -15.87 -24.84 6.89
N GLU A 160 -16.48 -24.84 8.07
CA GLU A 160 -17.66 -24.07 8.39
C GLU A 160 -17.32 -22.65 8.78
N VAL A 161 -18.00 -21.66 8.22
CA VAL A 161 -17.82 -20.26 8.58
C VAL A 161 -18.40 -20.03 9.98
N VAL A 162 -17.52 -19.84 10.96
CA VAL A 162 -17.88 -19.64 12.37
C VAL A 162 -17.85 -18.18 12.80
N GLY A 163 -17.18 -17.31 12.04
CA GLY A 163 -17.09 -15.89 12.38
C GLY A 163 -16.72 -15.01 11.19
N ILE A 164 -16.93 -13.71 11.36
CA ILE A 164 -16.56 -12.66 10.42
C ILE A 164 -15.75 -11.63 11.17
N VAL A 165 -14.59 -11.26 10.60
CA VAL A 165 -13.70 -10.24 11.15
C VAL A 165 -13.63 -9.03 10.25
N ARG A 166 -13.30 -7.89 10.82
CA ARG A 166 -13.01 -6.66 10.10
C ARG A 166 -11.89 -6.87 9.09
N ASP A 167 -11.95 -6.12 8.00
CA ASP A 167 -10.96 -6.20 6.94
C ASP A 167 -9.57 -5.76 7.42
N VAL A 168 -8.54 -6.52 7.04
CA VAL A 168 -7.14 -6.22 7.28
C VAL A 168 -6.45 -5.93 5.94
N LYS A 169 -5.66 -4.87 5.87
CA LYS A 169 -4.89 -4.53 4.67
C LYS A 169 -3.62 -5.38 4.59
N SER A 170 -3.69 -6.54 3.93
CA SER A 170 -2.57 -7.48 3.77
C SER A 170 -1.59 -7.06 2.68
N ALA A 171 -2.08 -6.46 1.60
CA ALA A 171 -1.26 -6.14 0.41
C ALA A 171 -0.66 -4.71 0.42
N GLY A 172 -0.72 -4.01 1.57
CA GLY A 172 -0.22 -2.65 1.76
C GLY A 172 -1.32 -1.63 2.04
N LEU A 173 -0.96 -0.55 2.75
CA LEU A 173 -1.91 0.46 3.24
C LEU A 173 -2.62 1.25 2.14
N ASN A 174 -2.04 1.30 0.95
CA ASN A 174 -2.56 2.01 -0.22
C ASN A 174 -3.52 1.17 -1.07
N LYS A 175 -3.73 -0.11 -0.73
CA LYS A 175 -4.64 -1.00 -1.45
C LYS A 175 -5.92 -1.22 -0.66
N GLU A 176 -6.99 -1.58 -1.36
CA GLU A 176 -8.19 -2.11 -0.71
C GLU A 176 -7.87 -3.44 -0.04
N ALA A 177 -8.61 -3.75 1.03
CA ALA A 177 -8.46 -5.02 1.71
C ALA A 177 -8.91 -6.15 0.78
N ALA A 178 -8.04 -7.12 0.58
CA ALA A 178 -8.35 -8.32 -0.18
C ALA A 178 -9.29 -9.24 0.60
N PRO A 179 -10.13 -10.03 -0.08
CA PRO A 179 -10.83 -11.13 0.57
C PRO A 179 -9.84 -12.05 1.28
N ALA A 180 -10.12 -12.39 2.53
CA ALA A 180 -9.27 -13.25 3.32
C ALA A 180 -10.06 -14.26 4.13
N PHE A 181 -9.50 -15.44 4.36
CA PHE A 181 -10.02 -16.40 5.30
C PHE A 181 -8.92 -16.93 6.22
N TYR A 182 -9.32 -17.15 7.45
CA TYR A 182 -8.44 -17.57 8.53
C TYR A 182 -8.84 -18.98 8.95
N ILE A 183 -7.85 -19.83 9.23
CA ILE A 183 -8.07 -21.22 9.67
C ILE A 183 -7.25 -21.47 10.94
N PRO A 184 -7.75 -22.26 11.90
CA PRO A 184 -6.98 -22.62 13.07
C PRO A 184 -5.64 -23.28 12.70
N ALA A 185 -4.53 -22.72 13.18
CA ALA A 185 -3.19 -23.29 12.93
C ALA A 185 -3.05 -24.72 13.45
N GLN A 186 -3.90 -25.14 14.39
CA GLN A 186 -3.96 -26.54 14.85
C GLN A 186 -4.56 -27.47 13.79
N GLN A 187 -5.52 -26.97 12.98
CA GLN A 187 -6.10 -27.72 11.86
C GLN A 187 -5.23 -27.64 10.60
N MET A 188 -4.39 -26.60 10.48
CA MET A 188 -3.49 -26.42 9.35
C MET A 188 -2.10 -25.92 9.84
N PRO A 189 -1.33 -26.77 10.52
CA PRO A 189 -0.02 -26.39 11.03
C PRO A 189 1.00 -26.19 9.90
N SER A 190 1.85 -25.18 10.03
CA SER A 190 2.97 -24.93 9.15
C SER A 190 4.29 -24.93 9.94
N GLN A 191 5.37 -25.34 9.28
CA GLN A 191 6.72 -25.22 9.83
C GLN A 191 7.15 -23.75 9.90
N ASP A 192 6.69 -22.94 8.94
CA ASP A 192 6.97 -21.51 8.87
C ASP A 192 5.81 -20.72 9.47
N MET A 193 6.05 -20.10 10.62
CA MET A 193 5.06 -19.28 11.32
C MET A 193 5.71 -18.03 11.90
N ASN A 194 4.97 -16.95 11.90
CA ASN A 194 5.29 -15.75 12.64
C ASN A 194 4.71 -15.85 14.06
N VAL A 195 5.52 -15.55 15.05
CA VAL A 195 5.09 -15.38 16.44
C VAL A 195 4.82 -13.90 16.67
N LEU A 196 3.64 -13.56 17.15
CA LEU A 196 3.23 -12.20 17.46
C LEU A 196 3.02 -12.09 18.97
N VAL A 197 3.61 -11.06 19.58
CA VAL A 197 3.57 -10.86 21.03
C VAL A 197 3.13 -9.43 21.30
N ARG A 198 1.95 -9.27 21.89
CA ARG A 198 1.49 -7.96 22.39
C ARG A 198 2.04 -7.73 23.78
N THR A 199 2.58 -6.53 23.99
CA THR A 199 3.25 -6.17 25.24
C THR A 199 2.54 -5.02 25.95
N THR A 200 2.73 -4.92 27.27
CA THR A 200 2.25 -3.77 28.05
C THR A 200 3.17 -2.56 27.94
N GLY A 201 4.46 -2.79 27.65
CA GLY A 201 5.52 -1.77 27.50
C GLY A 201 6.15 -1.77 26.12
N ASP A 202 7.43 -1.36 26.05
CA ASP A 202 8.21 -1.38 24.81
C ASP A 202 8.48 -2.82 24.35
N PRO A 203 8.03 -3.20 23.16
CA PRO A 203 8.27 -4.54 22.60
C PRO A 203 9.76 -4.87 22.45
N ALA A 204 10.61 -3.89 22.18
CA ALA A 204 12.03 -4.10 21.98
C ALA A 204 12.72 -4.67 23.25
N GLY A 205 12.23 -4.29 24.43
CA GLY A 205 12.74 -4.79 25.69
C GLY A 205 12.50 -6.29 25.92
N LEU A 206 11.52 -6.89 25.23
CA LEU A 206 11.19 -8.31 25.37
C LEU A 206 11.90 -9.22 24.37
N ILE A 207 12.66 -8.68 23.42
CA ILE A 207 13.35 -9.48 22.38
C ILE A 207 14.25 -10.54 23.01
N GLY A 208 15.03 -10.19 24.02
CA GLY A 208 15.93 -11.13 24.70
C GLY A 208 15.19 -12.27 25.40
N ALA A 209 14.09 -11.92 26.12
CA ALA A 209 13.29 -12.91 26.84
C ALA A 209 12.54 -13.87 25.88
N VAL A 210 11.94 -13.34 24.81
CA VAL A 210 11.28 -14.16 23.78
C VAL A 210 12.26 -15.07 23.07
N ARG A 211 13.46 -14.58 22.72
CA ARG A 211 14.53 -15.40 22.14
C ARG A 211 14.94 -16.52 23.08
N SER A 212 15.12 -16.23 24.36
CA SER A 212 15.43 -17.25 25.36
C SER A 212 14.33 -18.28 25.51
N ALA A 213 13.05 -17.89 25.44
CA ALA A 213 11.92 -18.81 25.47
C ALA A 213 11.94 -19.80 24.28
N VAL A 214 12.28 -19.34 23.08
CA VAL A 214 12.45 -20.20 21.90
C VAL A 214 13.60 -21.19 22.14
N TRP A 215 14.77 -20.72 22.53
CA TRP A 215 15.96 -21.56 22.71
C TRP A 215 15.89 -22.52 23.89
N GLN A 216 15.04 -22.28 24.86
CA GLN A 216 14.76 -23.26 25.93
C GLN A 216 13.93 -24.45 25.43
N ILE A 217 13.21 -24.31 24.29
CA ILE A 217 12.49 -25.44 23.68
C ILE A 217 13.39 -26.17 22.68
N ASP A 218 14.09 -25.40 21.83
CA ASP A 218 15.05 -25.89 20.86
C ASP A 218 16.18 -24.87 20.68
N SER A 219 17.35 -25.21 21.24
CA SER A 219 18.54 -24.35 21.23
C SER A 219 19.09 -24.07 19.83
N ASN A 220 18.76 -24.91 18.86
CA ASN A 220 19.23 -24.79 17.48
C ASN A 220 18.23 -24.09 16.56
N GLN A 221 17.07 -23.69 17.11
CA GLN A 221 16.03 -23.04 16.30
C GLN A 221 16.50 -21.65 15.85
N PRO A 222 16.64 -21.39 14.52
CA PRO A 222 16.94 -20.08 14.02
C PRO A 222 15.73 -19.16 14.19
N ILE A 223 15.99 -17.90 14.54
CA ILE A 223 14.99 -16.86 14.69
C ILE A 223 15.31 -15.79 13.66
N ALA A 224 14.35 -15.47 12.81
CA ALA A 224 14.48 -14.47 11.77
C ALA A 224 13.46 -13.35 11.94
N GLY A 225 13.62 -12.24 11.21
CA GLY A 225 12.60 -11.21 11.04
C GLY A 225 12.13 -10.54 12.33
N ILE A 226 12.97 -10.44 13.37
CA ILE A 226 12.56 -9.79 14.62
C ILE A 226 12.34 -8.31 14.36
N ALA A 227 11.11 -7.85 14.49
CA ALA A 227 10.73 -6.47 14.29
C ALA A 227 9.51 -6.10 15.16
N THR A 228 9.33 -4.80 15.41
CA THR A 228 8.04 -4.32 15.93
C THR A 228 7.07 -4.12 14.78
N MET A 229 5.79 -4.31 15.02
CA MET A 229 4.76 -4.12 14.00
C MET A 229 4.70 -2.67 13.51
N ASP A 230 4.97 -1.70 14.39
CA ASP A 230 5.11 -0.28 14.01
C ASP A 230 6.22 -0.04 12.99
N ARG A 231 7.34 -0.76 13.12
CA ARG A 231 8.43 -0.70 12.14
C ARG A 231 8.01 -1.30 10.82
N ILE A 232 7.34 -2.45 10.82
CA ILE A 232 6.82 -3.09 9.59
C ILE A 232 5.85 -2.15 8.87
N VAL A 233 4.93 -1.51 9.60
CA VAL A 233 4.03 -0.47 9.06
C VAL A 233 4.84 0.68 8.45
N SER A 234 5.85 1.18 9.16
CA SER A 234 6.70 2.27 8.67
C SER A 234 7.49 1.89 7.41
N ASP A 235 8.03 0.67 7.37
CA ASP A 235 8.78 0.15 6.24
C ASP A 235 7.88 -0.09 5.02
N SER A 236 6.63 -0.50 5.23
CA SER A 236 5.63 -0.67 4.15
C SER A 236 5.32 0.64 3.41
N ILE A 237 5.50 1.79 4.06
CA ILE A 237 5.28 3.12 3.50
C ILE A 237 6.58 3.72 2.92
N ALA A 238 7.74 3.14 3.23
CA ALA A 238 9.04 3.71 2.84
C ALA A 238 9.24 3.75 1.32
N GLN A 239 8.89 2.68 0.61
CA GLN A 239 9.03 2.60 -0.85
C GLN A 239 8.12 3.61 -1.58
N PRO A 240 6.82 3.74 -1.30
CA PRO A 240 5.97 4.80 -1.84
C PRO A 240 6.49 6.21 -1.52
N ARG A 241 7.06 6.42 -0.33
CA ARG A 241 7.63 7.70 0.08
C ARG A 241 8.84 8.08 -0.78
N LEU A 242 9.76 7.16 -1.03
CA LEU A 242 10.92 7.39 -1.88
C LEU A 242 10.50 7.76 -3.31
N ALA A 243 9.57 7.00 -3.89
CA ALA A 243 9.03 7.29 -5.22
C ALA A 243 8.42 8.69 -5.29
N MET A 244 7.65 9.09 -4.28
CA MET A 244 7.05 10.43 -4.20
C MET A 244 8.11 11.54 -4.11
N VAL A 245 9.15 11.37 -3.27
CA VAL A 245 10.25 12.35 -3.15
C VAL A 245 10.98 12.50 -4.48
N LEU A 246 11.27 11.41 -5.18
CA LEU A 246 11.88 11.44 -6.50
C LEU A 246 10.99 12.15 -7.54
N MET A 247 9.69 11.86 -7.54
CA MET A 247 8.74 12.55 -8.44
C MET A 247 8.68 14.05 -8.19
N VAL A 248 8.66 14.48 -6.91
CA VAL A 248 8.69 15.91 -6.56
C VAL A 248 10.00 16.55 -7.04
N LEU A 249 11.14 15.89 -6.84
CA LEU A 249 12.44 16.39 -7.27
C LEU A 249 12.49 16.54 -8.80
N PHE A 250 12.07 15.52 -9.54
CA PHE A 250 12.00 15.59 -11.00
C PHE A 250 11.02 16.66 -11.49
N GLY A 251 9.87 16.81 -10.82
CA GLY A 251 8.92 17.88 -11.11
C GLY A 251 9.52 19.27 -10.92
N LEU A 252 10.27 19.50 -9.83
CA LEU A 252 10.98 20.77 -9.59
C LEU A 252 12.03 21.05 -10.67
N VAL A 253 12.82 20.06 -11.05
CA VAL A 253 13.81 20.20 -12.14
C VAL A 253 13.11 20.53 -13.46
N ALA A 254 12.03 19.82 -13.81
CA ALA A 254 11.28 20.07 -15.03
C ALA A 254 10.70 21.49 -15.07
N VAL A 255 10.10 21.96 -13.97
CA VAL A 255 9.56 23.32 -13.85
C VAL A 255 10.67 24.36 -13.98
N THR A 256 11.83 24.13 -13.36
CA THR A 256 12.98 25.05 -13.46
C THR A 256 13.48 25.15 -14.90
N LEU A 257 13.64 24.01 -15.59
CA LEU A 257 14.06 23.98 -17.00
C LEU A 257 13.05 24.66 -17.91
N ALA A 258 11.75 24.41 -17.69
CA ALA A 258 10.67 25.06 -18.44
C ALA A 258 10.70 26.59 -18.24
N THR A 259 10.89 27.06 -17.01
CA THR A 259 10.99 28.49 -16.67
C THR A 259 12.17 29.15 -17.39
N VAL A 260 13.34 28.52 -17.34
CA VAL A 260 14.56 29.01 -18.02
C VAL A 260 14.35 29.00 -19.53
N GLY A 261 13.73 27.94 -20.09
CA GLY A 261 13.44 27.84 -21.52
C GLY A 261 12.48 28.93 -22.01
N ILE A 262 11.36 29.15 -21.30
CA ILE A 262 10.40 30.23 -21.61
C ILE A 262 11.06 31.60 -21.53
N TYR A 263 11.82 31.87 -20.46
CA TYR A 263 12.53 33.12 -20.27
C TYR A 263 13.55 33.37 -21.40
N GLY A 264 14.36 32.35 -21.75
CA GLY A 264 15.36 32.43 -22.83
C GLY A 264 14.71 32.73 -24.19
N LEU A 265 13.65 31.98 -24.54
CA LEU A 265 12.94 32.15 -25.80
C LEU A 265 12.27 33.52 -25.92
N LEU A 266 11.58 33.95 -24.87
CA LEU A 266 10.94 35.28 -24.87
C LEU A 266 11.95 36.41 -24.88
N SER A 267 13.07 36.29 -24.15
CA SER A 267 14.14 37.27 -24.18
C SER A 267 14.76 37.39 -25.58
N TYR A 268 14.94 36.26 -26.28
CA TYR A 268 15.41 36.25 -27.66
C TYR A 268 14.39 36.91 -28.62
N THR A 269 13.11 36.54 -28.55
CA THR A 269 12.04 37.07 -29.37
C THR A 269 11.86 38.61 -29.17
N VAL A 270 11.96 39.07 -27.92
CA VAL A 270 11.89 40.49 -27.59
C VAL A 270 13.06 41.25 -28.23
N ARG A 271 14.28 40.72 -28.13
CA ARG A 271 15.46 41.34 -28.77
C ARG A 271 15.31 41.42 -30.27
N GLN A 272 14.81 40.38 -30.92
CA GLN A 272 14.63 40.33 -32.36
C GLN A 272 13.54 41.34 -32.85
N ARG A 273 12.55 41.65 -31.98
CA ARG A 273 11.47 42.60 -32.28
C ARG A 273 11.69 43.99 -31.66
N THR A 274 12.90 44.30 -31.17
CA THR A 274 13.16 45.56 -30.46
C THR A 274 12.87 46.77 -31.36
N HIS A 275 13.20 46.70 -32.65
CA HIS A 275 12.90 47.77 -33.63
C HIS A 275 11.39 47.97 -33.84
N GLU A 276 10.63 46.88 -33.99
CA GLU A 276 9.16 46.90 -34.12
C GLU A 276 8.51 47.54 -32.89
N ILE A 277 8.95 47.12 -31.70
CA ILE A 277 8.48 47.66 -30.42
C ILE A 277 8.81 49.13 -30.29
N GLY A 278 10.03 49.54 -30.70
CA GLY A 278 10.46 50.94 -30.72
C GLY A 278 9.58 51.83 -31.61
N VAL A 279 9.26 51.38 -32.83
CA VAL A 279 8.33 52.07 -33.76
C VAL A 279 6.93 52.22 -33.15
N ARG A 280 6.39 51.18 -32.57
CA ARG A 280 5.06 51.24 -31.90
C ARG A 280 5.03 52.19 -30.73
N MET A 281 6.12 52.24 -29.93
CA MET A 281 6.26 53.18 -28.80
C MET A 281 6.36 54.61 -29.29
N ALA A 282 7.12 54.85 -30.37
CA ALA A 282 7.23 56.18 -31.00
C ALA A 282 5.87 56.66 -31.59
N LEU A 283 5.01 55.73 -32.02
CA LEU A 283 3.65 55.99 -32.49
C LEU A 283 2.62 56.14 -31.38
N GLY A 284 3.02 56.11 -30.09
CA GLY A 284 2.17 56.39 -28.95
C GLY A 284 1.61 55.15 -28.21
N SER A 285 2.09 53.95 -28.48
CA SER A 285 1.76 52.75 -27.69
C SER A 285 2.26 52.90 -26.24
N ARG A 286 1.41 52.54 -25.27
CA ARG A 286 1.76 52.57 -23.85
C ARG A 286 2.67 51.38 -23.47
N PRO A 287 3.60 51.54 -22.52
CA PRO A 287 4.47 50.45 -22.05
C PRO A 287 3.71 49.18 -21.63
N HIS A 288 2.53 49.33 -21.08
CA HIS A 288 1.65 48.26 -20.66
C HIS A 288 1.14 47.41 -21.85
N ASP A 289 0.95 48.01 -23.06
CA ASP A 289 0.49 47.31 -24.25
C ASP A 289 1.58 46.35 -24.76
N VAL A 290 2.84 46.78 -24.66
CA VAL A 290 4.02 45.93 -24.98
C VAL A 290 4.12 44.76 -23.99
N VAL A 291 3.97 45.04 -22.69
CA VAL A 291 4.00 43.96 -21.66
C VAL A 291 2.89 42.94 -21.92
N ARG A 292 1.67 43.42 -22.22
CA ARG A 292 0.52 42.56 -22.51
C ARG A 292 0.77 41.68 -23.75
N LEU A 293 1.38 42.22 -24.79
CA LEU A 293 1.71 41.47 -26.00
C LEU A 293 2.70 40.33 -25.72
N VAL A 294 3.81 40.65 -25.06
CA VAL A 294 4.88 39.66 -24.75
C VAL A 294 4.36 38.58 -23.81
N VAL A 295 3.57 38.97 -22.79
CA VAL A 295 2.96 38.00 -21.88
C VAL A 295 1.94 37.12 -22.59
N ALA A 296 1.14 37.67 -23.51
CA ALA A 296 0.18 36.90 -24.31
C ALA A 296 0.87 35.87 -25.23
N ASP A 297 1.99 36.25 -25.88
CA ASP A 297 2.80 35.31 -26.67
C ASP A 297 3.36 34.19 -25.82
N GLY A 298 3.89 34.49 -24.60
CA GLY A 298 4.35 33.52 -23.66
C GLY A 298 3.28 32.55 -23.14
N LEU A 299 2.11 33.05 -22.82
CA LEU A 299 0.96 32.25 -22.42
C LEU A 299 0.45 31.37 -23.57
N GLY A 300 0.43 31.87 -24.80
CA GLY A 300 0.06 31.07 -25.98
C GLY A 300 0.96 29.85 -26.18
N LEU A 301 2.28 30.06 -26.06
CA LEU A 301 3.25 28.98 -26.15
C LEU A 301 3.07 27.96 -25.00
N THR A 302 2.83 28.47 -23.81
CA THR A 302 2.60 27.63 -22.63
C THR A 302 1.32 26.80 -22.75
N LEU A 303 0.22 27.40 -23.26
CA LEU A 303 -1.03 26.66 -23.52
C LEU A 303 -0.84 25.56 -24.55
N ALA A 304 -0.09 25.82 -25.62
CA ALA A 304 0.25 24.77 -26.60
C ALA A 304 1.05 23.64 -25.96
N GLY A 305 2.05 23.96 -25.14
CA GLY A 305 2.84 22.99 -24.38
C GLY A 305 1.99 22.19 -23.39
N ILE A 306 1.07 22.84 -22.67
CA ILE A 306 0.13 22.18 -21.75
C ILE A 306 -0.78 21.22 -22.49
N ALA A 307 -1.32 21.60 -23.64
CA ALA A 307 -2.19 20.73 -24.45
C ALA A 307 -1.44 19.44 -24.89
N VAL A 308 -0.22 19.60 -25.40
CA VAL A 308 0.63 18.45 -25.78
C VAL A 308 0.99 17.61 -24.53
N GLY A 309 1.34 18.27 -23.42
CA GLY A 309 1.68 17.61 -22.16
C GLY A 309 0.51 16.80 -21.57
N ILE A 310 -0.72 17.34 -21.60
CA ILE A 310 -1.91 16.61 -21.17
C ILE A 310 -2.18 15.41 -22.08
N ALA A 311 -2.11 15.58 -23.39
CA ALA A 311 -2.30 14.48 -24.35
C ALA A 311 -1.26 13.37 -24.15
N ALA A 312 0.00 13.72 -23.98
CA ALA A 312 1.09 12.77 -23.70
C ALA A 312 0.88 12.09 -22.33
N SER A 313 0.50 12.83 -21.31
CA SER A 313 0.22 12.30 -19.98
C SER A 313 -0.92 11.28 -19.99
N LEU A 314 -2.03 11.59 -20.65
CA LEU A 314 -3.16 10.66 -20.78
C LEU A 314 -2.79 9.40 -21.56
N GLY A 315 -2.00 9.51 -22.62
CA GLY A 315 -1.46 8.36 -23.38
C GLY A 315 -0.54 7.50 -22.54
N LEU A 316 0.41 8.12 -21.84
CA LEU A 316 1.38 7.41 -20.99
C LEU A 316 0.71 6.75 -19.78
N THR A 317 -0.26 7.44 -19.18
CA THR A 317 -1.06 6.91 -18.08
C THR A 317 -1.82 5.66 -18.49
N ARG A 318 -2.40 5.64 -19.69
CA ARG A 318 -3.11 4.48 -20.22
C ARG A 318 -2.17 3.28 -20.50
N PHE A 319 -0.94 3.56 -20.89
CA PHE A 319 0.10 2.52 -21.06
C PHE A 319 0.62 2.01 -19.69
N LEU A 320 0.80 2.90 -18.74
CA LEU A 320 1.27 2.57 -17.38
C LEU A 320 0.17 1.98 -16.48
N SER A 321 -1.11 2.17 -16.79
CA SER A 321 -2.22 1.61 -15.99
C SER A 321 -2.21 0.08 -15.98
N SER A 322 -1.62 -0.58 -16.98
CA SER A 322 -1.36 -2.02 -16.98
C SER A 322 -0.25 -2.44 -16.01
N LEU A 323 0.60 -1.50 -15.56
CA LEU A 323 1.73 -1.71 -14.64
C LEU A 323 1.46 -1.12 -13.24
N LEU A 324 0.51 -0.22 -13.11
CA LEU A 324 0.14 0.49 -11.88
C LEU A 324 -1.22 0.01 -11.39
N PHE A 325 -1.24 -1.07 -10.62
CA PHE A 325 -2.44 -1.51 -9.91
C PHE A 325 -2.84 -0.49 -8.83
N GLY A 326 -4.06 0.07 -8.94
CA GLY A 326 -4.75 0.71 -7.82
C GLY A 326 -4.58 2.22 -7.60
N VAL A 327 -4.08 2.99 -8.58
CA VAL A 327 -4.12 4.47 -8.52
C VAL A 327 -5.04 4.97 -9.62
N ALA A 328 -6.06 5.74 -9.24
CA ALA A 328 -6.85 6.52 -10.20
C ALA A 328 -5.89 7.54 -10.86
N ALA A 329 -5.41 7.20 -12.05
CA ALA A 329 -4.38 7.95 -12.77
C ALA A 329 -4.87 9.29 -13.33
N THR A 330 -6.14 9.63 -13.13
CA THR A 330 -6.77 10.87 -13.61
C THR A 330 -7.58 11.51 -12.47
N ASP A 331 -6.89 12.26 -11.61
CA ASP A 331 -7.53 13.12 -10.62
C ASP A 331 -7.66 14.53 -11.19
N PRO A 332 -8.88 14.99 -11.64
CA PRO A 332 -9.07 16.29 -12.27
C PRO A 332 -8.56 17.48 -11.45
N PRO A 333 -8.74 17.54 -10.13
CA PRO A 333 -8.17 18.60 -9.28
C PRO A 333 -6.66 18.75 -9.40
N ILE A 334 -5.92 17.63 -9.51
CA ILE A 334 -4.46 17.65 -9.64
C ILE A 334 -4.05 18.23 -10.98
N PHE A 335 -4.71 17.81 -12.09
CA PHE A 335 -4.44 18.35 -13.42
C PHE A 335 -4.71 19.86 -13.48
N ILE A 336 -5.83 20.32 -12.91
CA ILE A 336 -6.17 21.75 -12.85
C ILE A 336 -5.10 22.50 -12.03
N GLY A 337 -4.68 21.99 -10.88
CA GLY A 337 -3.66 22.60 -10.05
C GLY A 337 -2.31 22.75 -10.77
N VAL A 338 -1.87 21.70 -11.48
CA VAL A 338 -0.63 21.75 -12.27
C VAL A 338 -0.72 22.75 -13.43
N VAL A 339 -1.84 22.76 -14.16
CA VAL A 339 -2.07 23.73 -15.25
C VAL A 339 -2.03 25.15 -14.73
N MET A 340 -2.75 25.46 -13.65
CA MET A 340 -2.74 26.78 -13.02
C MET A 340 -1.37 27.21 -12.56
N MET A 341 -0.60 26.29 -11.95
CA MET A 341 0.77 26.54 -11.52
C MET A 341 1.70 26.86 -12.71
N LEU A 342 1.62 26.08 -13.80
CA LEU A 342 2.42 26.31 -15.01
C LEU A 342 2.08 27.64 -15.68
N LEU A 343 0.79 28.01 -15.77
CA LEU A 343 0.37 29.30 -16.28
C LEU A 343 0.89 30.47 -15.43
N LEU A 344 0.83 30.35 -14.11
CA LEU A 344 1.35 31.35 -13.18
C LEU A 344 2.88 31.53 -13.36
N ILE A 345 3.61 30.44 -13.39
CA ILE A 345 5.06 30.45 -13.58
C ILE A 345 5.43 31.04 -14.94
N SER A 346 4.70 30.70 -16.01
CA SER A 346 4.90 31.27 -17.34
C SER A 346 4.63 32.77 -17.36
N ALA A 347 3.54 33.21 -16.72
CA ALA A 347 3.23 34.64 -16.62
C ALA A 347 4.34 35.42 -15.90
N LEU A 348 4.87 34.87 -14.79
CA LEU A 348 5.97 35.47 -14.03
C LEU A 348 7.26 35.50 -14.83
N ALA A 349 7.61 34.38 -15.52
CA ALA A 349 8.83 34.28 -16.34
C ALA A 349 8.78 35.23 -17.55
N SER A 350 7.60 35.46 -18.10
CA SER A 350 7.38 36.36 -19.23
C SER A 350 7.39 37.83 -18.81
N TYR A 351 7.02 38.17 -17.59
CA TYR A 351 6.90 39.54 -17.10
C TYR A 351 8.24 40.27 -17.05
N LEU A 352 9.33 39.61 -16.63
CA LEU A 352 10.66 40.21 -16.52
C LEU A 352 11.21 40.70 -17.87
N PRO A 353 11.25 39.88 -18.95
CA PRO A 353 11.69 40.36 -20.26
C PRO A 353 10.70 41.39 -20.87
N ALA A 354 9.40 41.21 -20.64
CA ALA A 354 8.40 42.18 -21.09
C ALA A 354 8.60 43.57 -20.46
N ARG A 355 8.85 43.64 -19.16
CA ARG A 355 9.13 44.88 -18.44
C ARG A 355 10.40 45.55 -18.95
N ARG A 356 11.44 44.79 -19.24
CA ARG A 356 12.71 45.31 -19.81
C ARG A 356 12.46 45.89 -21.20
N ALA A 357 11.69 45.23 -22.05
CA ALA A 357 11.32 45.72 -23.38
C ALA A 357 10.53 47.04 -23.34
N ALA A 358 9.61 47.20 -22.37
CA ALA A 358 8.79 48.35 -22.19
C ALA A 358 9.55 49.62 -21.68
N HIS A 359 10.81 49.45 -21.22
CA HIS A 359 11.62 50.54 -20.72
C HIS A 359 12.82 50.84 -21.65
N VAL A 360 12.85 50.31 -22.87
CA VAL A 360 13.87 50.66 -23.88
C VAL A 360 13.55 52.05 -24.43
N ASP A 361 14.58 52.93 -24.44
CA ASP A 361 14.44 54.28 -25.00
C ASP A 361 14.15 54.17 -26.52
N PRO A 362 13.01 54.72 -27.01
CA PRO A 362 12.65 54.64 -28.43
C PRO A 362 13.73 55.23 -29.37
N MET A 363 14.51 56.20 -28.89
CA MET A 363 15.57 56.84 -29.68
C MET A 363 16.76 55.89 -29.88
N VAL A 364 17.03 54.99 -28.93
CA VAL A 364 18.13 53.99 -29.02
C VAL A 364 17.68 52.83 -29.92
N ALA A 365 16.40 52.42 -29.85
CA ALA A 365 15.86 51.32 -30.66
C ALA A 365 15.73 51.65 -32.16
N LEU A 366 15.76 52.91 -32.56
CA LEU A 366 15.67 53.36 -33.95
C LEU A 366 17.07 53.64 -34.56
N ARG A 367 18.16 53.54 -33.77
CA ARG A 367 19.52 53.87 -34.21
C ARG A 367 20.37 52.63 -34.61
N ASP A 368 19.94 51.44 -34.22
CA ASP A 368 20.46 50.13 -34.64
C ASP A 368 19.55 49.53 -35.76
#